data_c24d543820307211f4f7c4786be8fd92
#
_entry.id   c24d543820307211f4f7c4786be8fd92
#
_cell.length_a   1.000
_cell.length_b   1.000
_cell.length_c   1.000
_cell.angle_alpha   90.00
_cell.angle_beta   90.00
_cell.angle_gamma   90.00
#
_symmetry.space_group_name_H-M   'P 1'
#
loop_
_entity.id
_entity.type
_entity.pdbx_description
1 polymer ?
#
loop_
_entity_poly.entity_id
_entity_poly.type
_entity_poly.pdbx_seq_one_letter_code
_entity_poly.pdbx_strand_id
1 'polypeptide(L)'
;MAASEKPEKTAYVYMVRCAGGQLYTGWTNDPEARLKAHQSGKGAKYTRTHTALGFAYLEACADKSAALRREIALKKLTKAQKETLCAGWTAENCLLYTSPSPRD
;
A
#
# COMPACT_ATOMS: atom_id res chain seq x y z
N MET A 1 21.37 -7.81 -13.32
CA MET A 1 20.96 -8.22 -13.22
C MET A 1 19.83 -8.51 -12.71
N ALA A 2 19.77 -9.33 -12.71
CA ALA A 2 18.60 -9.77 -12.11
C ALA A 2 18.31 -9.13 -10.82
N ALA A 3 19.28 -8.59 -10.23
CA ALA A 3 19.05 -7.98 -8.96
C ALA A 3 17.98 -6.93 -8.98
N SER A 4 17.83 -6.29 -10.12
CA SER A 4 16.83 -5.24 -10.21
C SER A 4 15.46 -5.80 -10.52
N GLU A 5 15.36 -7.10 -10.71
CA GLU A 5 14.09 -7.67 -11.10
C GLU A 5 13.40 -8.30 -9.94
N LYS A 6 12.11 -8.09 -9.87
CA LYS A 6 11.33 -8.74 -8.85
C LYS A 6 11.08 -10.18 -9.25
N PRO A 7 11.06 -11.09 -8.28
CA PRO A 7 10.66 -12.46 -8.58
C PRO A 7 9.26 -12.45 -9.17
N GLU A 8 9.04 -13.28 -10.14
CA GLU A 8 7.75 -13.32 -10.79
C GLU A 8 6.59 -13.55 -9.83
N LYS A 9 6.84 -14.32 -8.81
CA LYS A 9 5.76 -14.69 -7.90
C LYS A 9 5.59 -13.74 -6.75
N THR A 10 6.46 -12.74 -6.66
CA THR A 10 6.34 -11.80 -5.56
C THR A 10 5.05 -11.01 -5.70
N ALA A 11 4.34 -10.88 -4.61
CA ALA A 11 3.14 -10.08 -4.55
C ALA A 11 3.23 -9.21 -3.31
N TYR A 12 2.43 -8.17 -3.28
CA TYR A 12 2.47 -7.21 -2.19
C TYR A 12 1.07 -6.97 -1.67
N VAL A 13 0.96 -6.79 -0.37
CA VAL A 13 -0.27 -6.29 0.20
C VAL A 13 0.02 -4.87 0.66
N TYR A 14 -0.95 -3.99 0.54
CA TYR A 14 -0.71 -2.58 0.80
C TYR A 14 -1.94 -1.92 1.40
N MET A 15 -1.71 -0.77 2.01
CA MET A 15 -2.79 0.13 2.40
C MET A 15 -2.47 1.51 1.84
N VAL A 16 -3.45 2.11 1.16
CA VAL A 16 -3.32 3.43 0.58
C VAL A 16 -4.05 4.42 1.45
N ARG A 17 -3.36 5.51 1.78
CA ARG A 17 -3.97 6.59 2.53
C ARG A 17 -4.75 7.49 1.59
N CYS A 18 -5.97 7.81 1.93
CA CYS A 18 -6.81 8.68 1.13
C CYS A 18 -6.95 10.05 1.78
N ALA A 19 -7.42 11.01 1.01
CA ALA A 19 -7.46 12.41 1.45
C ALA A 19 -8.24 12.63 2.74
N GLY A 20 -9.29 11.84 2.96
CA GLY A 20 -10.06 11.98 4.20
C GLY A 20 -9.53 11.16 5.36
N GLY A 21 -8.35 10.57 5.23
CA GLY A 21 -7.77 9.75 6.28
C GLY A 21 -8.10 8.28 6.19
N GLN A 22 -8.90 7.89 5.21
CA GLN A 22 -9.27 6.49 5.05
C GLN A 22 -8.08 5.67 4.58
N LEU A 23 -8.16 4.37 4.84
CA LEU A 23 -7.15 3.43 4.40
C LEU A 23 -7.82 2.38 3.50
N TYR A 24 -7.33 2.26 2.28
CA TYR A 24 -7.78 1.23 1.38
C TYR A 24 -6.77 0.09 1.34
N THR A 25 -7.22 -1.14 1.55
CA THR A 25 -6.36 -2.31 1.58
C THR A 25 -6.52 -3.12 0.31
N GLY A 26 -5.41 -3.53 -0.29
CA GLY A 26 -5.45 -4.34 -1.50
C GLY A 26 -4.15 -5.11 -1.66
N TRP A 27 -4.02 -5.78 -2.81
CA TRP A 27 -2.78 -6.47 -3.13
C TRP A 27 -2.42 -6.18 -4.59
N THR A 28 -1.15 -6.36 -4.92
CA THR A 28 -0.69 -6.14 -6.29
C THR A 28 0.65 -6.83 -6.49
N ASN A 29 0.98 -7.12 -7.74
CA ASN A 29 2.34 -7.58 -8.06
C ASN A 29 3.20 -6.42 -8.58
N ASP A 30 2.65 -5.22 -8.67
CA ASP A 30 3.40 -4.07 -9.13
C ASP A 30 2.97 -2.84 -8.35
N PRO A 31 3.61 -2.59 -7.19
CA PRO A 31 3.16 -1.50 -6.32
C PRO A 31 3.17 -0.13 -6.97
N GLU A 32 4.19 0.18 -7.75
CA GLU A 32 4.27 1.50 -8.35
C GLU A 32 3.15 1.75 -9.33
N ALA A 33 2.91 0.79 -10.20
CA ALA A 33 1.84 0.93 -11.19
C ALA A 33 0.49 1.00 -10.51
N ARG A 34 0.32 0.22 -9.45
CA ARG A 34 -0.95 0.20 -8.74
C ARG A 34 -1.22 1.53 -8.04
N LEU A 35 -0.19 2.11 -7.43
CA LEU A 35 -0.35 3.40 -6.78
C LEU A 35 -0.72 4.47 -7.79
N LYS A 36 -0.07 4.46 -8.95
CA LYS A 36 -0.41 5.41 -9.99
C LYS A 36 -1.85 5.25 -10.44
N ALA A 37 -2.31 4.01 -10.55
CA ALA A 37 -3.70 3.76 -10.94
C ALA A 37 -4.65 4.34 -9.91
N HIS A 38 -4.37 4.13 -8.63
CA HIS A 38 -5.23 4.67 -7.59
C HIS A 38 -5.23 6.20 -7.63
N GLN A 39 -4.07 6.79 -7.80
CA GLN A 39 -3.97 8.25 -7.78
C GLN A 39 -4.62 8.89 -8.99
N SER A 40 -4.63 8.19 -10.11
CA SER A 40 -5.23 8.74 -11.33
C SER A 40 -6.72 8.45 -11.44
N GLY A 41 -7.29 7.78 -10.45
CA GLY A 41 -8.71 7.47 -10.48
C GLY A 41 -9.04 6.22 -11.26
N LYS A 42 -8.02 5.45 -11.67
CA LYS A 42 -8.24 4.23 -12.45
C LYS A 42 -8.10 2.97 -11.61
N GLY A 43 -7.88 3.11 -10.32
CA GLY A 43 -7.76 1.97 -9.44
C GLY A 43 -9.11 1.48 -8.99
N ALA A 44 -9.20 1.10 -7.72
CA ALA A 44 -10.43 0.61 -7.19
C ALA A 44 -11.48 1.73 -7.13
N LYS A 45 -12.72 1.32 -7.16
CA LYS A 45 -13.81 2.28 -7.07
C LYS A 45 -13.68 3.15 -5.83
N TYR A 46 -13.27 2.54 -4.74
CA TYR A 46 -13.10 3.26 -3.48
C TYR A 46 -12.14 4.44 -3.63
N THR A 47 -10.99 4.21 -4.27
CA THR A 47 -10.00 5.27 -4.38
C THR A 47 -10.37 6.31 -5.43
N ARG A 48 -11.33 6.02 -6.29
CA ARG A 48 -11.83 7.03 -7.22
C ARG A 48 -12.65 8.09 -6.50
N THR A 49 -13.32 7.70 -5.43
CA THR A 49 -14.14 8.64 -4.66
C THR A 49 -13.41 9.20 -3.46
N HIS A 50 -12.34 8.51 -3.02
CA HIS A 50 -11.58 8.92 -1.84
C HIS A 50 -10.13 9.13 -2.26
N THR A 51 -9.86 10.20 -2.91
CA THR A 51 -8.56 10.51 -3.50
C THR A 51 -7.37 9.85 -2.80
N ALA A 52 -6.63 9.02 -3.53
CA ALA A 52 -5.48 8.32 -2.99
C ALA A 52 -4.29 9.26 -2.89
N LEU A 53 -3.65 9.30 -1.73
CA LEU A 53 -2.49 10.15 -1.51
C LEU A 53 -1.18 9.39 -1.70
N GLY A 54 -1.12 8.16 -1.20
CA GLY A 54 0.08 7.36 -1.31
C GLY A 54 -0.02 6.15 -0.42
N PHE A 55 1.03 5.33 -0.46
CA PHE A 55 1.07 4.16 0.41
C PHE A 55 1.25 4.57 1.85
N ALA A 56 0.47 3.96 2.73
CA ALA A 56 0.67 4.07 4.16
C ALA A 56 1.30 2.80 4.70
N TYR A 57 1.22 1.71 3.93
CA TYR A 57 1.76 0.42 4.33
C TYR A 57 2.02 -0.43 3.09
N LEU A 58 3.12 -1.15 3.08
CA LEU A 58 3.46 -2.04 1.96
C LEU A 58 4.23 -3.21 2.51
N GLU A 59 3.81 -4.41 2.15
CA GLU A 59 4.43 -5.63 2.66
C GLU A 59 4.61 -6.61 1.50
N ALA A 60 5.83 -7.12 1.34
CA ALA A 60 6.10 -8.11 0.30
C ALA A 60 5.69 -9.48 0.81
N CYS A 61 5.06 -10.25 -0.07
CA CYS A 61 4.63 -11.61 0.23
C CYS A 61 5.26 -12.55 -0.78
N ALA A 62 5.34 -13.83 -0.42
CA ALA A 62 6.03 -14.80 -1.26
C ALA A 62 5.33 -14.98 -2.61
N ASP A 63 4.00 -14.96 -2.61
CA ASP A 63 3.25 -15.14 -3.84
C ASP A 63 1.86 -14.56 -3.66
N LYS A 64 1.05 -14.69 -4.71
CA LYS A 64 -0.29 -14.14 -4.71
C LYS A 64 -1.15 -14.73 -3.59
N SER A 65 -1.02 -16.02 -3.37
CA SER A 65 -1.82 -16.70 -2.35
C SER A 65 -1.54 -16.11 -0.98
N ALA A 66 -0.25 -15.91 -0.67
CA ALA A 66 0.13 -15.31 0.61
C ALA A 66 -0.41 -13.88 0.72
N ALA A 67 -0.33 -13.13 -0.37
CA ALA A 67 -0.81 -11.75 -0.36
C ALA A 67 -2.32 -11.69 -0.13
N LEU A 68 -3.07 -12.59 -0.76
CA LEU A 68 -4.51 -12.62 -0.58
C LEU A 68 -4.89 -12.96 0.86
N ARG A 69 -4.19 -13.91 1.47
CA ARG A 69 -4.46 -14.25 2.86
C ARG A 69 -4.14 -13.09 3.77
N ARG A 70 -3.05 -12.39 3.49
CA ARG A 70 -2.67 -11.23 4.29
C ARG A 70 -3.65 -10.08 4.12
N GLU A 71 -4.13 -9.88 2.90
CA GLU A 71 -5.12 -8.85 2.65
C GLU A 71 -6.38 -9.09 3.48
N ILE A 72 -6.84 -10.34 3.50
CA ILE A 72 -8.02 -10.67 4.30
C ILE A 72 -7.77 -10.38 5.78
N ALA A 73 -6.60 -10.77 6.27
CA ALA A 73 -6.26 -10.53 7.67
C ALA A 73 -6.23 -9.04 7.99
N LEU A 74 -5.63 -8.24 7.10
CA LEU A 74 -5.56 -6.81 7.33
C LEU A 74 -6.93 -6.15 7.31
N LYS A 75 -7.82 -6.63 6.45
CA LYS A 75 -9.16 -6.05 6.37
C LYS A 75 -9.97 -6.30 7.62
N LYS A 76 -9.60 -7.30 8.42
CA LYS A 76 -10.30 -7.58 9.66
C LYS A 76 -9.82 -6.73 10.83
N LEU A 77 -8.74 -5.99 10.64
CA LEU A 77 -8.23 -5.15 11.72
C LEU A 77 -9.11 -3.93 11.92
N THR A 78 -9.12 -3.42 13.15
CA THR A 78 -9.79 -2.16 13.43
C THR A 78 -9.01 -1.02 12.80
N LYS A 79 -9.64 0.13 12.68
CA LYS A 79 -8.95 1.31 12.17
C LYS A 79 -7.71 1.62 13.00
N ALA A 80 -7.84 1.54 14.33
CA ALA A 80 -6.71 1.81 15.21
C ALA A 80 -5.56 0.85 14.96
N GLN A 81 -5.86 -0.44 14.77
CA GLN A 81 -4.82 -1.41 14.51
C GLN A 81 -4.14 -1.18 13.16
N LYS A 82 -4.91 -0.80 12.15
CA LYS A 82 -4.32 -0.48 10.85
C LYS A 82 -3.42 0.73 10.96
N GLU A 83 -3.85 1.75 11.70
CA GLU A 83 -3.02 2.94 11.86
C GLU A 83 -1.72 2.64 12.58
N THR A 84 -1.76 1.72 13.55
CA THR A 84 -0.54 1.32 14.23
C THR A 84 0.46 0.68 13.26
N LEU A 85 -0.03 -0.20 12.38
CA LEU A 85 0.83 -0.80 11.38
C LEU A 85 1.39 0.25 10.42
N CYS A 86 0.55 1.18 10.01
CA CYS A 86 0.98 2.23 9.11
C CYS A 86 2.03 3.12 9.74
N ALA A 87 1.87 3.45 11.01
CA ALA A 87 2.83 4.29 11.70
C ALA A 87 4.20 3.62 11.77
N GLY A 88 4.22 2.32 12.04
CA GLY A 88 5.47 1.60 12.08
C GLY A 88 6.15 1.55 10.72
N TRP A 89 5.37 1.27 9.68
CA TRP A 89 5.92 1.20 8.33
C TRP A 89 6.43 2.56 7.87
N THR A 90 5.66 3.61 8.12
CA THR A 90 6.04 4.95 7.70
C THR A 90 7.34 5.38 8.39
N ALA A 91 7.49 5.06 9.66
CA ALA A 91 8.70 5.42 10.38
C ALA A 91 9.92 4.77 9.76
N GLU A 92 9.78 3.54 9.25
CA GLU A 92 10.89 2.82 8.66
C GLU A 92 11.14 3.18 7.21
N ASN A 93 10.11 3.60 6.49
CA ASN A 93 10.18 3.71 5.03
C ASN A 93 9.91 5.10 4.49
N CYS A 94 9.79 6.09 5.35
CA CYS A 94 9.39 7.40 4.88
C CYS A 94 10.36 7.98 3.85
N LEU A 95 11.62 7.62 3.94
CA LEU A 95 12.60 8.14 2.99
C LEU A 95 12.53 7.46 1.64
N LEU A 96 11.87 6.29 1.58
CA LEU A 96 11.79 5.55 0.33
C LEU A 96 10.56 5.87 -0.48
N TYR A 97 9.44 6.09 0.20
CA TYR A 97 8.16 6.18 -0.50
C TYR A 97 7.39 7.46 -0.24
N THR A 98 7.83 8.24 0.70
CA THR A 98 7.14 9.48 1.02
C THR A 98 8.03 10.63 0.71
N SER A 99 7.53 11.59 -0.01
CA SER A 99 8.32 12.79 -0.20
C SER A 99 8.62 13.39 1.14
N PRO A 100 9.83 13.90 1.32
CA PRO A 100 10.11 14.62 2.53
C PRO A 100 9.11 15.74 2.65
N SER A 101 8.47 15.78 3.77
CA SER A 101 7.51 16.82 3.97
C SER A 101 8.25 18.12 4.08
N PRO A 102 7.87 19.01 3.36
CA PRO A 102 8.48 20.29 3.58
C PRO A 102 8.00 20.85 4.86
N ARG A 103 7.64 20.38 5.46
CA ARG A 103 7.29 20.71 6.39
C ARG A 103 7.50 21.20 6.96
N ASP A 104 7.66 20.89 6.61
CA ASP A 104 7.75 21.07 6.71
C ASP A 104 7.78 21.35 6.78
#